data_4050e647edada5ab693a7e99173a788b
#
_entry.id   4050e647edada5ab693a7e99173a788b
#
_cell.length_a   1.000
_cell.length_b   1.000
_cell.length_c   1.000
_cell.angle_alpha   90.00
_cell.angle_beta   90.00
_cell.angle_gamma   90.00
#
_symmetry.space_group_name_H-M   'P 1'
#
loop_
_entity.id
_entity.type
_entity.pdbx_description
1 polymer ?
#
loop_
_entity_poly.entity_id
_entity_poly.type
_entity_poly.pdbx_seq_one_letter_code
_entity_poly.pdbx_strand_id
1 'polypeptide(L)'
;MEEVWRQGETTVKRVMEALNRKTKPPRAYTTYMTVMQRLDEKGLLDRTRSGRYDTYVPTLSREQYQELRAATQVQGLVDEFGDVALAHFAKSLQTLDPARRRQLRRLAGKP
;
A
#
# COMPACT_ATOMS: atom_id res chain seq x y z
N MET A 1 4.87 -1.31 -4.97
CA MET A 1 3.62 -0.68 -5.43
C MET A 1 3.77 0.75 -5.94
N GLU A 2 4.67 1.56 -5.38
CA GLU A 2 4.83 2.96 -5.83
C GLU A 2 5.09 3.09 -7.33
N GLU A 3 5.99 2.26 -7.87
CA GLU A 3 6.33 2.31 -9.29
C GLU A 3 5.16 1.85 -10.17
N VAL A 4 4.38 0.86 -9.71
CA VAL A 4 3.20 0.39 -10.44
C VAL A 4 2.13 1.49 -10.51
N TRP A 5 1.88 2.19 -9.40
CA TRP A 5 0.94 3.31 -9.41
C TRP A 5 1.38 4.42 -10.36
N ARG A 6 2.69 4.70 -10.39
CA ARG A 6 3.23 5.71 -11.30
C ARG A 6 3.02 5.34 -12.77
N GLN A 7 3.23 4.07 -13.10
CA GLN A 7 3.15 3.60 -14.49
C GLN A 7 1.73 3.25 -14.93
N GLY A 8 0.85 2.84 -14.00
CA GLY A 8 -0.45 2.29 -14.32
C GLY A 8 -0.31 0.87 -14.84
N GLU A 9 -0.78 0.60 -16.08
CA GLU A 9 -0.53 -0.70 -16.70
C GLU A 9 0.96 -0.85 -17.02
N THR A 10 1.56 -1.96 -16.57
CA THR A 10 3.00 -2.16 -16.68
C THR A 10 3.37 -3.64 -16.82
N THR A 11 4.66 -3.90 -17.00
CA THR A 11 5.25 -5.24 -17.06
C THR A 11 6.37 -5.35 -16.04
N VAL A 12 6.79 -6.58 -15.72
CA VAL A 12 7.93 -6.82 -14.82
C VAL A 12 9.19 -6.12 -15.34
N LYS A 13 9.44 -6.20 -16.65
CA LYS A 13 10.61 -5.56 -17.28
C LYS A 13 10.60 -4.05 -17.10
N ARG A 14 9.46 -3.40 -17.30
CA ARG A 14 9.34 -1.94 -17.15
C ARG A 14 9.54 -1.49 -15.71
N VAL A 15 9.02 -2.25 -14.75
CA VAL A 15 9.23 -1.97 -13.33
C VAL A 15 10.69 -2.16 -12.97
N MET A 16 11.30 -3.26 -13.43
CA MET A 16 12.72 -3.54 -13.20
C MET A 16 13.61 -2.43 -13.74
N GLU A 17 13.40 -2.01 -14.98
CA GLU A 17 14.19 -0.94 -15.60
C GLU A 17 14.10 0.36 -14.81
N ALA A 18 12.89 0.74 -14.39
CA ALA A 18 12.67 1.96 -13.63
C ALA A 18 13.35 1.92 -12.25
N LEU A 19 13.20 0.82 -11.52
CA LEU A 19 13.74 0.70 -10.17
C LEU A 19 15.25 0.45 -10.16
N ASN A 20 15.79 -0.27 -11.15
CA ASN A 20 17.23 -0.53 -11.24
C ASN A 20 18.04 0.73 -11.56
N ARG A 21 17.43 1.79 -12.08
CA ARG A 21 18.09 3.09 -12.23
C ARG A 21 18.46 3.70 -10.88
N LYS A 22 17.72 3.36 -9.83
CA LYS A 22 17.89 3.91 -8.48
C LYS A 22 18.59 2.95 -7.52
N THR A 23 18.68 1.67 -7.88
CA THR A 23 19.21 0.62 -7.00
C THR A 23 20.57 0.16 -7.49
N LYS A 24 21.57 0.19 -6.60
CA LYS A 24 22.93 -0.31 -6.88
C LYS A 24 23.35 -1.29 -5.79
N PRO A 25 23.72 -2.54 -6.14
CA PRO A 25 23.69 -3.10 -7.50
C PRO A 25 22.27 -3.35 -7.99
N PRO A 26 22.06 -3.40 -9.31
CA PRO A 26 20.74 -3.69 -9.86
C PRO A 26 20.30 -5.10 -9.48
N ARG A 27 19.00 -5.29 -9.25
CA ARG A 27 18.42 -6.56 -8.87
C ARG A 27 17.99 -7.35 -10.10
N ALA A 28 17.97 -8.67 -9.96
CA ALA A 28 17.61 -9.57 -11.05
C ALA A 28 16.13 -9.48 -11.42
N TYR A 29 15.82 -9.76 -12.68
CA TYR A 29 14.45 -9.83 -13.19
C TYR A 29 13.58 -10.76 -12.36
N THR A 30 14.10 -11.94 -11.98
CA THR A 30 13.35 -12.92 -11.18
C THR A 30 12.91 -12.38 -9.82
N THR A 31 13.70 -11.49 -9.23
CA THR A 31 13.33 -10.83 -7.96
C THR A 31 12.07 -10.00 -8.13
N TYR A 32 12.00 -9.17 -9.16
CA TYR A 32 10.82 -8.36 -9.45
C TYR A 32 9.62 -9.21 -9.84
N MET A 33 9.84 -10.25 -10.65
CA MET A 33 8.81 -11.18 -11.06
C MET A 33 8.14 -11.84 -9.84
N THR A 34 8.95 -12.33 -8.90
CA THR A 34 8.44 -12.97 -7.67
C THR A 34 7.60 -11.99 -6.83
N VAL A 35 8.09 -10.77 -6.67
CA VAL A 35 7.35 -9.75 -5.89
C VAL A 35 6.03 -9.41 -6.57
N MET A 36 6.03 -9.22 -7.88
CA MET A 36 4.80 -8.87 -8.62
C MET A 36 3.79 -10.02 -8.63
N GLN A 37 4.27 -11.27 -8.71
CA GLN A 37 3.41 -12.43 -8.58
C GLN A 37 2.77 -12.52 -7.20
N ARG A 38 3.52 -12.21 -6.14
CA ARG A 38 2.97 -12.16 -4.77
C ARG A 38 1.92 -11.08 -4.62
N LEU A 39 2.12 -9.92 -5.24
CA LEU A 39 1.14 -8.84 -5.21
C LEU A 39 -0.14 -9.23 -5.94
N ASP A 40 -0.02 -9.95 -7.05
CA ASP A 40 -1.16 -10.50 -7.77
C ASP A 40 -1.92 -11.53 -6.90
N GLU A 41 -1.20 -12.44 -6.25
CA GLU A 41 -1.80 -13.42 -5.35
C GLU A 41 -2.54 -12.78 -4.18
N LYS A 42 -2.02 -11.67 -3.68
CA LYS A 42 -2.66 -10.89 -2.60
C LYS A 42 -3.83 -10.04 -3.07
N GLY A 43 -4.09 -10.00 -4.37
CA GLY A 43 -5.16 -9.21 -4.94
C GLY A 43 -4.86 -7.72 -5.11
N LEU A 44 -3.59 -7.31 -4.99
CA LEU A 44 -3.17 -5.92 -5.14
C LEU A 44 -2.85 -5.54 -6.57
N LEU A 45 -2.58 -6.53 -7.42
CA LEU A 45 -2.40 -6.36 -8.85
C LEU A 45 -3.33 -7.32 -9.59
N ASP A 46 -3.83 -6.89 -10.75
CA ASP A 46 -4.48 -7.76 -11.71
C ASP A 46 -3.53 -8.06 -12.84
N ARG A 47 -3.31 -9.35 -13.09
CA ARG A 47 -2.43 -9.84 -14.14
C ARG A 47 -3.26 -10.23 -15.36
N THR A 48 -2.85 -9.75 -16.52
CA THR A 48 -3.44 -10.12 -17.81
C THR A 48 -2.34 -10.59 -18.74
N ARG A 49 -2.53 -11.77 -19.33
CA ARG A 49 -1.57 -12.26 -20.31
C ARG A 49 -1.77 -11.53 -21.64
N SER A 50 -0.69 -10.94 -22.15
CA SER A 50 -0.71 -10.20 -23.40
C SER A 50 0.49 -10.63 -24.24
N GLY A 51 0.28 -11.58 -25.15
CA GLY A 51 1.36 -12.10 -25.99
C GLY A 51 2.39 -12.88 -25.20
N ARG A 52 3.66 -12.44 -25.24
CA ARG A 52 4.79 -13.15 -24.62
C ARG A 52 5.02 -12.82 -23.15
N TYR A 53 4.35 -11.79 -22.62
CA TYR A 53 4.54 -11.34 -21.25
C TYR A 53 3.22 -10.93 -20.64
N ASP A 54 3.21 -10.94 -19.33
CA ASP A 54 2.05 -10.51 -18.55
C ASP A 54 2.10 -9.02 -18.32
N THR A 55 0.92 -8.39 -18.37
CA THR A 55 0.74 -7.01 -17.93
C THR A 55 0.07 -7.01 -16.57
N TYR A 56 0.39 -5.99 -15.77
CA TYR A 56 -0.11 -5.82 -14.41
C TYR A 56 -0.73 -4.45 -14.26
N VAL A 57 -1.89 -4.40 -13.59
CA VAL A 57 -2.60 -3.17 -13.27
C VAL A 57 -2.90 -3.16 -11.78
N PRO A 58 -2.71 -2.03 -11.08
CA PRO A 58 -3.07 -1.98 -9.66
C PRO A 58 -4.58 -2.09 -9.49
N THR A 59 -5.02 -2.86 -8.48
CA THR A 59 -6.44 -3.03 -8.16
C THR A 59 -6.97 -1.91 -7.27
N LEU A 60 -6.07 -1.23 -6.56
CA LEU A 60 -6.37 -0.15 -5.63
C LEU A 60 -5.51 1.05 -5.95
N SER A 61 -6.05 2.24 -5.72
CA SER A 61 -5.26 3.46 -5.74
C SER A 61 -4.29 3.48 -4.55
N ARG A 62 -3.30 4.39 -4.58
CA ARG A 62 -2.40 4.58 -3.44
C ARG A 62 -3.17 4.90 -2.17
N GLU A 63 -4.15 5.77 -2.26
CA GLU A 63 -4.97 6.21 -1.14
C GLU A 63 -5.78 5.05 -0.55
N GLN A 64 -6.40 4.25 -1.42
CA GLN A 64 -7.15 3.07 -1.00
C GLN A 64 -6.25 2.04 -0.32
N TYR A 65 -5.04 1.84 -0.85
CA TYR A 65 -4.07 0.91 -0.27
C TYR A 65 -3.57 1.39 1.09
N GLN A 66 -3.29 2.69 1.24
CA GLN A 66 -2.88 3.27 2.51
C GLN A 66 -3.98 3.13 3.56
N GLU A 67 -5.22 3.37 3.18
CA GLU A 67 -6.37 3.21 4.08
C GLU A 67 -6.51 1.76 4.54
N LEU A 68 -6.42 0.81 3.62
CA LEU A 68 -6.48 -0.62 3.93
C LEU A 68 -5.36 -1.02 4.89
N ARG A 69 -4.13 -0.59 4.64
CA ARG A 69 -2.99 -0.91 5.49
C ARG A 69 -3.12 -0.29 6.88
N ALA A 70 -3.54 0.96 6.94
CA ALA A 70 -3.73 1.64 8.22
C ALA A 70 -4.80 0.93 9.05
N ALA A 71 -5.94 0.60 8.45
CA ALA A 71 -7.02 -0.11 9.12
C ALA A 71 -6.56 -1.47 9.66
N THR A 72 -5.80 -2.22 8.85
CA THR A 72 -5.28 -3.53 9.25
C THR A 72 -4.32 -3.42 10.43
N GLN A 73 -3.43 -2.44 10.41
CA GLN A 73 -2.45 -2.25 11.50
C GLN A 73 -3.13 -1.76 12.78
N VAL A 74 -4.09 -0.85 12.68
CA VAL A 74 -4.85 -0.39 13.84
C VAL A 74 -5.63 -1.56 14.46
N GLN A 75 -6.29 -2.37 13.64
CA GLN A 75 -7.01 -3.53 14.12
C GLN A 75 -6.08 -4.53 14.80
N GLY A 76 -4.89 -4.75 14.27
CA GLY A 76 -3.88 -5.61 14.88
C GLY A 76 -3.45 -5.12 16.25
N LEU A 77 -3.27 -3.81 16.41
CA LEU A 77 -2.93 -3.22 17.71
C LEU A 77 -4.07 -3.39 18.71
N VAL A 78 -5.31 -3.20 18.29
CA VAL A 78 -6.47 -3.39 19.13
C VAL A 78 -6.63 -4.85 19.52
N ASP A 79 -6.41 -5.78 18.58
CA ASP A 79 -6.50 -7.22 18.86
C ASP A 79 -5.45 -7.68 19.87
N GLU A 80 -4.22 -7.13 19.78
CA GLU A 80 -3.12 -7.50 20.66
C GLU A 80 -3.20 -6.81 22.03
N PHE A 81 -3.51 -5.53 22.05
CA PHE A 81 -3.41 -4.70 23.26
C PHE A 81 -4.77 -4.26 23.83
N GLY A 82 -5.87 -4.45 23.09
CA GLY A 82 -7.21 -4.11 23.57
C GLY A 82 -7.37 -2.63 23.91
N ASP A 83 -7.97 -2.37 25.06
CA ASP A 83 -8.28 -1.01 25.52
C ASP A 83 -7.02 -0.16 25.74
N VAL A 84 -5.87 -0.78 25.98
CA VAL A 84 -4.59 -0.04 26.14
C VAL A 84 -4.28 0.70 24.84
N ALA A 85 -4.46 0.06 23.68
CA ALA A 85 -4.25 0.72 22.38
C ALA A 85 -5.24 1.87 22.18
N LEU A 86 -6.51 1.64 22.48
CA LEU A 86 -7.56 2.66 22.33
C LEU A 86 -7.31 3.86 23.23
N ALA A 87 -6.87 3.61 24.47
CA ALA A 87 -6.52 4.66 25.42
C ALA A 87 -5.36 5.52 24.91
N HIS A 88 -4.34 4.92 24.32
CA HIS A 88 -3.22 5.65 23.74
C HIS A 88 -3.66 6.51 22.54
N PHE A 89 -4.54 6.02 21.68
CA PHE A 89 -5.08 6.80 20.58
C PHE A 89 -5.87 8.01 21.11
N ALA A 90 -6.73 7.79 22.11
CA ALA A 90 -7.50 8.86 22.74
C ALA A 90 -6.59 9.93 23.33
N LYS A 91 -5.53 9.51 24.05
CA LYS A 91 -4.56 10.43 24.65
C LYS A 91 -3.82 11.22 23.56
N SER A 92 -3.42 10.58 22.48
CA SER A 92 -2.76 11.25 21.37
C SER A 92 -3.66 12.30 20.72
N LEU A 93 -4.96 12.01 20.60
CA LEU A 93 -5.93 12.96 20.05
C LEU A 93 -6.08 14.20 20.93
N GLN A 94 -5.98 14.06 22.26
CA GLN A 94 -6.09 15.19 23.18
C GLN A 94 -4.93 16.18 23.06
N THR A 95 -3.77 15.75 22.58
CA THR A 95 -2.59 16.62 22.38
C THR A 95 -2.65 17.43 21.10
N LEU A 96 -3.60 17.12 20.21
CA LEU A 96 -3.77 17.84 18.95
C LEU A 96 -4.55 19.14 19.16
N ASP A 97 -4.29 20.15 18.30
CA ASP A 97 -5.10 21.35 18.30
C ASP A 97 -6.54 21.06 17.85
N PRO A 98 -7.51 21.96 18.19
CA PRO A 98 -8.91 21.69 17.84
C PRO A 98 -9.19 21.59 16.34
N ALA A 99 -8.47 22.32 15.52
CA ALA A 99 -8.64 22.27 14.06
C ALA A 99 -8.23 20.89 13.51
N ARG A 100 -7.10 20.35 13.99
CA ARG A 100 -6.63 19.03 13.59
C ARG A 100 -7.59 17.93 14.03
N ARG A 101 -8.11 18.02 15.27
CA ARG A 101 -9.09 17.06 15.78
C ARG A 101 -10.36 17.04 14.94
N ARG A 102 -10.86 18.21 14.53
CA ARG A 102 -12.04 18.31 13.66
C ARG A 102 -11.79 17.68 12.30
N GLN A 103 -10.61 17.91 11.73
CA GLN A 103 -10.23 17.31 10.46
C GLN A 103 -10.21 15.79 10.54
N LEU A 104 -9.65 15.21 11.60
CA LEU A 104 -9.61 13.77 11.80
C LEU A 104 -11.00 13.17 12.01
N ARG A 105 -11.89 13.87 12.72
CA ARG A 105 -13.28 13.43 12.88
C ARG A 105 -14.01 13.35 11.54
N ARG A 106 -13.74 14.29 10.63
CA ARG A 106 -14.33 14.27 9.29
C ARG A 106 -13.83 13.06 8.49
N LEU A 107 -12.55 12.75 8.58
CA LEU A 107 -11.98 11.57 7.91
C LEU A 107 -12.57 10.27 8.48
N ALA A 108 -12.69 10.17 9.80
CA ALA A 108 -13.24 8.99 10.46
C ALA A 108 -14.72 8.79 10.16
N GLY A 109 -15.46 9.87 9.92
CA GLY A 109 -16.88 9.83 9.61
C GLY A 109 -17.23 9.50 8.16
N LYS A 110 -16.24 9.37 7.28
CA LYS A 110 -16.47 8.97 5.87
C LYS A 110 -16.70 7.47 5.78
N PRO A 111 -17.75 7.04 5.06
CA PRO A 111 -18.00 5.63 4.83
C PRO A 111 -16.94 4.99 3.93
#